data_9b4aa6b0babba5fe164a8654d056097e
#
_entry.id   9b4aa6b0babba5fe164a8654d056097e
#
_cell.length_a   1.000
_cell.length_b   1.000
_cell.length_c   1.000
_cell.angle_alpha   90.00
_cell.angle_beta   90.00
_cell.angle_gamma   90.00
#
_symmetry.space_group_name_H-M   'P 1'
#
loop_
_entity.id
_entity.type
_entity.pdbx_description
1 polymer ?
#
loop_
_entity_poly.entity_id
_entity_poly.type
_entity_poly.pdbx_seq_one_letter_code
_entity_poly.pdbx_strand_id
1 'polypeptide(L)'
;MPARTRPSETPFTREVKAVIRRIPRGRVATYGQIAALAGRERAARGVAWILHSSSETAGLPWHRVIGGRGAISLPRGRGFEEQKKLLTAEGVPVGRGGRIDLKRFQWEPSAGAAGRSRAARRYLRGLLRED
;
A
#
# COMPACT_ATOMS: atom_id res chain seq x y z
N MET A 1 25.03 18.25 -14.53
CA MET A 1 24.61 17.89 -14.55
C MET A 1 24.17 17.32 -14.03
N PRO A 2 23.86 17.24 -13.85
CA PRO A 2 23.44 16.62 -13.41
C PRO A 2 22.75 15.85 -13.35
N ALA A 3 22.39 15.80 -13.36
CA ALA A 3 21.78 15.18 -13.26
C ALA A 3 21.58 14.29 -13.40
N ARG A 4 21.75 13.92 -13.40
CA ARG A 4 21.56 13.05 -13.46
C ARG A 4 21.45 12.37 -13.00
N THR A 5 21.66 12.39 -12.90
CA THR A 5 21.39 11.78 -12.53
C THR A 5 20.72 10.69 -12.24
N ARG A 6 20.35 10.46 -11.44
CA ARG A 6 19.51 9.35 -11.38
C ARG A 6 18.26 9.55 -12.20
N PRO A 7 17.79 8.49 -12.85
CA PRO A 7 16.55 8.66 -13.59
C PRO A 7 15.49 9.19 -12.65
N SER A 8 14.78 10.18 -13.09
CA SER A 8 13.71 10.70 -12.30
C SER A 8 12.69 9.63 -12.07
N GLU A 9 12.06 9.65 -10.93
CA GLU A 9 10.96 8.79 -10.68
C GLU A 9 9.85 9.10 -11.66
N THR A 10 9.15 8.08 -12.14
CA THR A 10 7.98 8.31 -12.96
C THR A 10 6.90 8.95 -12.11
N PRO A 11 5.95 9.65 -12.73
CA PRO A 11 4.83 10.19 -11.96
C PRO A 11 4.09 9.12 -11.16
N PHE A 12 3.95 7.92 -11.72
CA PHE A 12 3.30 6.84 -11.00
C PHE A 12 4.06 6.47 -9.73
N THR A 13 5.38 6.36 -9.84
CA THR A 13 6.19 6.03 -8.67
C THR A 13 6.05 7.07 -7.57
N ARG A 14 6.06 8.34 -7.95
CA ARG A 14 5.87 9.41 -6.96
C ARG A 14 4.51 9.33 -6.30
N GLU A 15 3.47 9.06 -7.08
CA GLU A 15 2.13 8.95 -6.52
C GLU A 15 2.01 7.76 -5.59
N VAL A 16 2.60 6.63 -5.98
CA VAL A 16 2.57 5.44 -5.13
C VAL A 16 3.20 5.74 -3.78
N LYS A 17 4.36 6.38 -3.79
CA LYS A 17 5.05 6.69 -2.54
C LYS A 17 4.23 7.67 -1.70
N ALA A 18 3.63 8.66 -2.35
CA ALA A 18 2.81 9.63 -1.63
C ALA A 18 1.60 8.96 -0.99
N VAL A 19 0.95 8.05 -1.71
CA VAL A 19 -0.20 7.33 -1.17
C VAL A 19 0.22 6.48 0.03
N ILE A 20 1.33 5.75 -0.09
CA ILE A 20 1.79 4.88 0.99
C ILE A 20 2.09 5.70 2.25
N ARG A 21 2.69 6.87 2.10
CA ARG A 21 3.00 7.71 3.26
C ARG A 21 1.77 8.16 4.01
N ARG A 22 0.62 8.13 3.38
CA ARG A 22 -0.62 8.59 4.00
C ARG A 22 -1.36 7.49 4.75
N ILE A 23 -0.94 6.24 4.63
CA ILE A 23 -1.61 5.16 5.35
C ILE A 23 -1.37 5.38 6.84
N PRO A 24 -2.44 5.55 7.63
CA PRO A 24 -2.25 5.85 9.04
C PRO A 24 -1.81 4.63 9.82
N ARG A 25 -1.19 4.89 10.95
CA ARG A 25 -0.82 3.85 11.90
C ARG A 25 -2.06 3.07 12.30
N GLY A 26 -1.95 1.75 12.32
CA GLY A 26 -3.08 0.91 12.71
C GLY A 26 -4.00 0.57 11.57
N ARG A 27 -3.64 0.93 10.35
CA ARG A 27 -4.43 0.59 9.17
C ARG A 27 -3.54 -0.06 8.13
N VAL A 28 -4.15 -0.78 7.20
CA VAL A 28 -3.41 -1.41 6.10
C VAL A 28 -4.08 -1.07 4.78
N ALA A 29 -3.30 -1.18 3.71
CA ALA A 29 -3.81 -1.03 2.36
C ALA A 29 -3.28 -2.17 1.52
N THR A 30 -4.02 -2.57 0.49
CA THR A 30 -3.54 -3.60 -0.41
C THR A 30 -2.76 -2.97 -1.55
N TYR A 31 -1.93 -3.77 -2.22
CA TYR A 31 -1.20 -3.28 -3.39
C TYR A 31 -2.16 -2.74 -4.44
N GLY A 32 -3.29 -3.41 -4.64
CA GLY A 32 -4.27 -2.95 -5.61
C GLY A 32 -4.91 -1.63 -5.21
N GLN A 33 -5.17 -1.45 -3.92
CA GLN A 33 -5.71 -0.20 -3.42
C GLN A 33 -4.74 0.95 -3.67
N ILE A 34 -3.46 0.73 -3.38
CA ILE A 34 -2.45 1.75 -3.62
C ILE A 34 -2.39 2.11 -5.10
N ALA A 35 -2.41 1.08 -5.96
CA ALA A 35 -2.36 1.31 -7.40
C ALA A 35 -3.54 2.14 -7.87
N ALA A 36 -4.74 1.82 -7.38
CA ALA A 36 -5.93 2.57 -7.77
C ALA A 36 -5.85 4.02 -7.31
N LEU A 37 -5.42 4.23 -6.08
CA LEU A 37 -5.30 5.58 -5.55
C LEU A 37 -4.22 6.39 -6.27
N ALA A 38 -3.22 5.70 -6.81
CA ALA A 38 -2.17 6.35 -7.59
C ALA A 38 -2.56 6.52 -9.07
N GLY A 39 -3.77 6.13 -9.43
CA GLY A 39 -4.28 6.39 -10.78
C GLY A 39 -4.22 5.22 -11.74
N ARG A 40 -3.76 4.05 -11.32
CA ARG A 40 -3.63 2.89 -12.21
C ARG A 40 -4.13 1.65 -11.51
N GLU A 41 -5.42 1.40 -11.55
CA GLU A 41 -6.04 0.35 -10.75
C GLU A 41 -5.58 -1.06 -11.07
N ARG A 42 -4.89 -1.28 -12.20
CA ARG A 42 -4.40 -2.61 -12.53
C ARG A 42 -2.91 -2.77 -12.30
N ALA A 43 -2.29 -1.82 -11.63
CA ALA A 43 -0.85 -1.81 -11.49
C ALA A 43 -0.36 -2.29 -10.12
N ALA A 44 -1.08 -3.25 -9.51
CA ALA A 44 -0.67 -3.76 -8.20
C ALA A 44 0.75 -4.31 -8.22
N ARG A 45 1.13 -5.00 -9.30
CA ARG A 45 2.49 -5.52 -9.41
C ARG A 45 3.51 -4.41 -9.45
N GLY A 46 3.16 -3.28 -10.06
CA GLY A 46 4.05 -2.13 -10.10
C GLY A 46 4.28 -1.55 -8.72
N VAL A 47 3.23 -1.53 -7.90
CA VAL A 47 3.38 -1.08 -6.52
C VAL A 47 4.32 -2.01 -5.75
N ALA A 48 4.13 -3.32 -5.90
CA ALA A 48 4.99 -4.28 -5.24
C ALA A 48 6.43 -4.11 -5.69
N TRP A 49 6.65 -3.92 -6.98
CA TRP A 49 7.99 -3.69 -7.51
C TRP A 49 8.63 -2.46 -6.89
N ILE A 50 7.88 -1.37 -6.79
CA ILE A 50 8.40 -0.14 -6.20
C ILE A 50 8.82 -0.37 -4.76
N LEU A 51 7.99 -1.07 -3.98
CA LEU A 51 8.31 -1.32 -2.59
C LEU A 51 9.51 -2.24 -2.40
N HIS A 52 9.65 -3.23 -3.28
CA HIS A 52 10.71 -4.21 -3.09
C HIS A 52 12.02 -3.84 -3.75
N SER A 53 12.01 -2.92 -4.69
CA SER A 53 13.23 -2.56 -5.41
C SER A 53 13.79 -1.20 -5.04
N SER A 54 13.02 -0.36 -4.37
CA SER A 54 13.46 0.99 -4.06
C SER A 54 14.24 1.03 -2.76
N SER A 55 15.42 1.55 -2.81
CA SER A 55 16.22 1.73 -1.59
C SER A 55 15.62 2.78 -0.68
N GLU A 56 14.66 3.54 -1.17
CA GLU A 56 14.04 4.58 -0.38
C GLU A 56 12.85 4.11 0.42
N THR A 57 12.53 2.82 0.33
CA THR A 57 11.40 2.30 1.09
C THR A 57 11.63 2.38 2.59
N ALA A 58 12.88 2.55 3.01
CA ALA A 58 13.17 2.66 4.43
C ALA A 58 12.40 3.79 5.10
N GLY A 59 12.05 4.84 4.36
CA GLY A 59 11.29 5.93 4.92
C GLY A 59 9.79 5.80 4.77
N LEU A 60 9.32 4.70 4.19
CA LEU A 60 7.90 4.50 3.98
C LEU A 60 7.33 3.51 4.99
N PRO A 61 6.05 3.64 5.35
CA PRO A 61 5.43 2.63 6.20
C PRO A 61 5.06 1.40 5.37
N TRP A 62 6.08 0.74 4.84
CA TRP A 62 5.91 -0.40 3.92
C TRP A 62 5.12 -1.54 4.57
N HIS A 63 5.26 -1.68 5.88
CA HIS A 63 4.59 -2.76 6.59
C HIS A 63 3.08 -2.63 6.57
N ARG A 64 2.56 -1.47 6.20
CA ARG A 64 1.11 -1.25 6.11
C ARG A 64 0.53 -1.62 4.75
N VAL A 65 1.37 -2.18 3.86
CA VAL A 65 0.91 -2.60 2.53
C VAL A 65 0.94 -4.12 2.46
N ILE A 66 -0.21 -4.72 2.15
CA ILE A 66 -0.35 -6.18 2.17
C ILE A 66 -0.96 -6.67 0.86
N GLY A 67 -1.02 -7.98 0.71
CA GLY A 67 -1.58 -8.57 -0.50
C GLY A 67 -3.08 -8.40 -0.61
N GLY A 68 -3.58 -8.49 -1.82
CA GLY A 68 -4.99 -8.25 -2.10
C GLY A 68 -5.94 -9.24 -1.45
N ARG A 69 -5.42 -10.40 -1.02
CA ARG A 69 -6.25 -11.38 -0.32
C ARG A 69 -6.35 -11.10 1.17
N GLY A 70 -5.80 -10.01 1.63
CA GLY A 70 -5.87 -9.66 3.04
C GLY A 70 -4.81 -10.37 3.86
N ALA A 71 -3.65 -10.59 3.30
CA ALA A 71 -2.58 -11.27 4.03
C ALA A 71 -1.23 -10.69 3.65
N ILE A 72 -0.28 -10.82 4.58
CA ILE A 72 1.11 -10.48 4.30
C ILE A 72 1.58 -11.35 3.15
N SER A 73 2.19 -10.74 2.14
CA SER A 73 2.64 -11.47 0.97
C SER A 73 4.13 -11.79 0.97
N LEU A 74 4.90 -11.22 1.91
CA LEU A 74 6.33 -11.49 1.99
C LEU A 74 6.59 -12.89 2.50
N PRO A 75 7.61 -13.57 1.95
CA PRO A 75 7.91 -14.92 2.41
C PRO A 75 8.47 -14.93 3.83
N ARG A 76 8.27 -16.04 4.50
CA ARG A 76 8.88 -16.23 5.80
C ARG A 76 10.39 -16.20 5.65
N GLY A 77 11.05 -15.55 6.59
CA GLY A 77 12.50 -15.36 6.53
C GLY A 77 12.92 -14.22 5.62
N ARG A 78 11.98 -13.60 4.91
CA ARG A 78 12.29 -12.51 4.01
C ARG A 78 11.32 -11.35 4.19
N GLY A 79 11.02 -11.03 5.43
CA GLY A 79 10.22 -9.86 5.74
C GLY A 79 8.88 -10.17 6.38
N PHE A 80 8.41 -11.40 6.30
CA PHE A 80 7.12 -11.76 6.89
C PHE A 80 7.11 -11.45 8.40
N GLU A 81 8.12 -11.95 9.09
CA GLU A 81 8.15 -11.81 10.55
C GLU A 81 8.28 -10.37 10.98
N GLU A 82 9.09 -9.61 10.27
CA GLU A 82 9.24 -8.20 10.61
C GLU A 82 7.97 -7.43 10.36
N GLN A 83 7.31 -7.70 9.24
CA GLN A 83 6.05 -7.02 8.93
C GLN A 83 5.00 -7.35 9.97
N LYS A 84 4.89 -8.62 10.35
CA LYS A 84 3.95 -9.04 11.38
C LYS A 84 4.23 -8.32 12.69
N LYS A 85 5.50 -8.23 13.06
CA LYS A 85 5.89 -7.57 14.30
C LYS A 85 5.47 -6.10 14.28
N LEU A 86 5.75 -5.41 13.18
CA LEU A 86 5.41 -4.00 13.07
C LEU A 86 3.90 -3.76 13.10
N LEU A 87 3.14 -4.59 12.39
CA LEU A 87 1.69 -4.44 12.40
C LEU A 87 1.11 -4.75 13.77
N THR A 88 1.60 -5.78 14.42
CA THR A 88 1.14 -6.13 15.76
C THR A 88 1.40 -4.98 16.72
N ALA A 89 2.56 -4.33 16.60
CA ALA A 89 2.89 -3.20 17.45
C ALA A 89 1.95 -2.02 17.23
N GLU A 90 1.32 -1.95 16.06
CA GLU A 90 0.35 -0.89 15.77
C GLU A 90 -1.08 -1.29 16.13
N GLY A 91 -1.26 -2.44 16.75
CA GLY A 91 -2.60 -2.88 17.12
C GLY A 91 -3.36 -3.60 16.03
N VAL A 92 -2.67 -4.04 14.97
CA VAL A 92 -3.31 -4.79 13.88
C VAL A 92 -3.01 -6.27 14.11
N PRO A 93 -4.00 -7.07 14.52
CA PRO A 93 -3.77 -8.49 14.74
C PRO A 93 -3.44 -9.20 13.43
N VAL A 94 -2.46 -10.08 13.48
CA VAL A 94 -2.05 -10.86 12.33
C VAL A 94 -2.30 -12.33 12.65
N GLY A 95 -3.21 -12.95 11.94
CA GLY A 95 -3.58 -14.32 12.18
C GLY A 95 -2.72 -15.31 11.42
N ARG A 96 -3.16 -16.56 11.44
CA ARG A 96 -2.45 -17.62 10.78
C ARG A 96 -2.29 -17.30 9.30
N GLY A 97 -1.10 -17.56 8.78
CA GLY A 97 -0.82 -17.28 7.39
C GLY A 97 -0.69 -15.81 7.06
N GLY A 98 -0.53 -14.96 8.06
CA GLY A 98 -0.38 -13.54 7.84
C GLY A 98 -1.69 -12.81 7.57
N ARG A 99 -2.82 -13.41 7.92
CA ARG A 99 -4.12 -12.83 7.60
C ARG A 99 -4.45 -11.63 8.47
N ILE A 100 -5.05 -10.64 7.84
CA ILE A 100 -5.48 -9.41 8.49
C ILE A 100 -6.94 -9.18 8.09
N ASP A 101 -7.76 -8.79 9.07
CA ASP A 101 -9.18 -8.53 8.84
C ASP A 101 -9.33 -7.19 8.13
N LEU A 102 -9.49 -7.25 6.81
CA LEU A 102 -9.61 -6.03 6.02
C LEU A 102 -10.86 -5.24 6.35
N LYS A 103 -11.94 -5.90 6.78
CA LYS A 103 -13.14 -5.15 7.13
C LYS A 103 -12.90 -4.21 8.30
N ARG A 104 -12.00 -4.57 9.20
CA ARG A 104 -11.70 -3.72 10.34
C ARG A 104 -10.53 -2.78 10.11
N PHE A 105 -9.53 -3.22 9.36
CA PHE A 105 -8.26 -2.50 9.34
C PHE A 105 -7.89 -1.89 8.01
N GLN A 106 -8.67 -2.12 6.95
CA GLN A 106 -8.32 -1.50 5.67
C GLN A 106 -8.50 0.01 5.74
N TRP A 107 -7.49 0.72 5.28
CA TRP A 107 -7.52 2.17 5.22
C TRP A 107 -8.58 2.64 4.22
N GLU A 108 -9.37 3.62 4.64
CA GLU A 108 -10.37 4.22 3.76
C GLU A 108 -10.08 5.70 3.66
N PRO A 109 -9.31 6.12 2.67
CA PRO A 109 -8.96 7.53 2.55
C PRO A 109 -10.20 8.37 2.26
N SER A 110 -10.16 9.62 2.69
CA SER A 110 -11.26 10.53 2.46
C SER A 110 -11.44 10.77 0.98
N ALA A 111 -12.66 11.20 0.59
CA ALA A 111 -12.95 11.49 -0.80
C ALA A 111 -12.00 12.54 -1.36
N GLY A 112 -11.64 13.54 -0.55
CA GLY A 112 -10.71 14.57 -0.98
C GLY A 112 -9.34 14.01 -1.30
N ALA A 113 -8.90 13.04 -0.50
CA ALA A 113 -7.60 12.44 -0.72
C ALA A 113 -7.56 11.61 -2.00
N ALA A 114 -8.69 11.01 -2.38
CA ALA A 114 -8.75 10.12 -3.53
C ALA A 114 -9.32 10.79 -4.77
N GLY A 115 -9.63 12.06 -4.70
CA GLY A 115 -10.37 12.70 -5.78
C GLY A 115 -9.59 13.01 -7.03
N ARG A 116 -8.29 12.71 -7.04
CA ARG A 116 -7.45 13.10 -8.16
C ARG A 116 -7.57 12.22 -9.37
N SER A 117 -8.04 11.01 -9.24
CA SER A 117 -8.07 10.10 -10.36
C SER A 117 -9.42 9.43 -10.46
N ARG A 118 -9.75 9.06 -11.68
CA ARG A 118 -10.97 8.33 -11.94
C ARG A 118 -10.90 6.93 -11.35
N ALA A 119 -9.73 6.32 -11.40
CA ALA A 119 -9.56 4.97 -10.85
C ALA A 119 -9.73 4.97 -9.35
N ALA A 120 -9.19 5.98 -8.67
CA ALA A 120 -9.34 6.07 -7.22
C ALA A 120 -10.80 6.24 -6.84
N ARG A 121 -11.52 7.09 -7.57
CA ARG A 121 -12.93 7.31 -7.27
C ARG A 121 -13.75 6.04 -7.50
N ARG A 122 -13.42 5.30 -8.54
CA ARG A 122 -14.11 4.05 -8.82
C ARG A 122 -13.85 3.03 -7.72
N TYR A 123 -12.62 2.96 -7.26
CA TYR A 123 -12.26 2.05 -6.19
C TYR A 123 -13.05 2.38 -4.91
N LEU A 124 -13.11 3.66 -4.56
CA LEU A 124 -13.83 4.07 -3.36
C LEU A 124 -15.33 3.77 -3.47
N ARG A 125 -15.90 3.94 -4.65
CA ARG A 125 -17.30 3.60 -4.83
C ARG A 125 -17.54 2.11 -4.60
N GLY A 126 -16.60 1.28 -5.06
CA GLY A 126 -16.70 -0.15 -4.84
C GLY A 126 -16.69 -0.51 -3.37
N LEU A 127 -15.82 0.13 -2.60
CA LEU A 127 -15.79 -0.10 -1.17
C LEU A 127 -17.09 0.27 -0.49
N LEU A 128 -17.66 1.41 -0.89
CA LEU A 128 -18.89 1.86 -0.27
C LEU A 128 -20.08 0.96 -0.58
N ARG A 129 -19.99 0.24 -1.68
CA ARG A 129 -21.09 -0.64 -2.07
C ARG A 129 -20.99 -2.02 -1.50
N GLU A 130 -19.91 -2.31 -0.84
CA GLU A 130 -19.70 -3.62 -0.37
C GLU A 130 -20.29 -3.83 0.95
N ASP A 131 -21.37 -3.68 1.20
CA ASP A 131 -21.86 -3.93 2.51
C ASP A 131 -22.72 -5.10 2.66
#